data_7f2d02b11054d5160056e37771263fc5
#
_entry.id   7f2d02b11054d5160056e37771263fc5
#
_cell.length_a   1.000
_cell.length_b   1.000
_cell.length_c   1.000
_cell.angle_alpha   90.00
_cell.angle_beta   90.00
_cell.angle_gamma   90.00
#
_symmetry.space_group_name_H-M   'P 1'
#
loop_
_entity.id
_entity.type
_entity.pdbx_description
1 polymer ?
#
loop_
_entity_poly.entity_id
_entity_poly.type
_entity_poly.pdbx_seq_one_letter_code
_entity_poly.pdbx_strand_id
1 'polypeptide(L)'
;MLTNTTLVTVRYATPRAFTVFGTRAQRQPALLHSPDAAMLHLFEQIVDRLADILEKVGADMDKASQSTFRTSQADVKMHRRNDKLKDALFTLGQVGEVTTRASETLLGLSRILTFVGAEKETAIRKENQALIKTLVRDVRSLVEHASFLNSKAQFLLDAVLGVLNVEQNAIIKTFTVASVALMPPTLIASIYGMNFEFLPELKFTFGYPLALLLMIVSAILPILYFRRKGWL
;
A
#
# COMPACT_ATOMS: atom_id res chain seq x y z
N MET A 1 10.71 -30.39 -19.82
CA MET A 1 10.40 -31.73 -20.33
C MET A 1 11.24 -32.72 -19.53
N LEU A 2 10.61 -33.69 -18.92
CA LEU A 2 11.27 -34.71 -18.12
C LEU A 2 11.15 -36.05 -18.85
N THR A 3 12.28 -36.76 -18.99
CA THR A 3 12.36 -38.13 -19.50
C THR A 3 13.06 -39.00 -18.44
N ASN A 4 13.12 -40.32 -18.67
CA ASN A 4 13.80 -41.23 -17.75
C ASN A 4 15.28 -40.96 -17.54
N THR A 5 15.93 -40.26 -18.50
CA THR A 5 17.39 -40.02 -18.51
C THR A 5 17.76 -38.55 -18.54
N THR A 6 16.83 -37.64 -18.91
CA THR A 6 17.16 -36.25 -19.20
C THR A 6 16.09 -35.27 -18.69
N LEU A 7 16.54 -34.18 -18.12
CA LEU A 7 15.73 -33.00 -17.84
C LEU A 7 16.09 -31.89 -18.84
N VAL A 8 15.10 -31.41 -19.60
CA VAL A 8 15.25 -30.26 -20.51
C VAL A 8 14.45 -29.08 -19.98
N THR A 9 15.12 -27.95 -19.75
CA THR A 9 14.48 -26.69 -19.37
C THR A 9 14.62 -25.67 -20.49
N VAL A 10 13.51 -24.98 -20.84
CA VAL A 10 13.50 -23.89 -21.81
C VAL A 10 13.22 -22.59 -21.04
N ARG A 11 14.04 -21.57 -21.28
CA ARG A 11 13.92 -20.27 -20.59
C ARG A 11 14.36 -19.13 -21.49
N TYR A 12 13.69 -18.00 -21.38
CA TYR A 12 13.99 -16.77 -22.12
C TYR A 12 14.80 -15.75 -21.29
N ALA A 13 14.99 -16.03 -20.00
CA ALA A 13 15.80 -15.24 -19.08
C ALA A 13 16.65 -16.16 -18.22
N THR A 14 17.59 -15.60 -17.44
CA THR A 14 18.40 -16.36 -16.48
C THR A 14 17.95 -16.01 -15.04
N PRO A 15 16.88 -16.65 -14.52
CA PRO A 15 16.44 -16.41 -13.16
C PRO A 15 17.52 -16.81 -12.16
N ARG A 16 17.67 -16.02 -11.10
CA ARG A 16 18.69 -16.25 -10.05
C ARG A 16 18.64 -17.67 -9.45
N ALA A 17 17.43 -18.25 -9.30
CA ALA A 17 17.25 -19.60 -8.81
C ALA A 17 18.03 -20.64 -9.66
N PHE A 18 18.06 -20.49 -10.98
CA PHE A 18 18.82 -21.38 -11.87
C PHE A 18 20.34 -21.24 -11.68
N THR A 19 20.83 -20.02 -11.51
CA THR A 19 22.26 -19.77 -11.28
C THR A 19 22.69 -20.35 -9.93
N VAL A 20 21.89 -20.14 -8.89
CA VAL A 20 22.16 -20.68 -7.54
C VAL A 20 22.09 -22.20 -7.55
N PHE A 21 21.07 -22.78 -8.20
CA PHE A 21 20.96 -24.24 -8.36
C PHE A 21 22.16 -24.81 -9.08
N GLY A 22 22.62 -24.21 -10.19
CA GLY A 22 23.79 -24.67 -10.93
C GLY A 22 25.06 -24.69 -10.08
N THR A 23 25.29 -23.64 -9.27
CA THR A 23 26.42 -23.57 -8.33
C THR A 23 26.31 -24.62 -7.22
N ARG A 24 25.10 -24.85 -6.68
CA ARG A 24 24.84 -25.87 -5.65
C ARG A 24 25.06 -27.27 -6.21
N ALA A 25 24.58 -27.55 -7.43
CA ALA A 25 24.73 -28.83 -8.11
C ALA A 25 26.19 -29.19 -8.40
N GLN A 26 27.04 -28.20 -8.73
CA GLN A 26 28.48 -28.42 -8.90
C GLN A 26 29.18 -28.82 -7.60
N ARG A 27 28.74 -28.27 -6.45
CA ARG A 27 29.29 -28.58 -5.11
C ARG A 27 28.74 -29.88 -4.55
N GLN A 28 27.53 -30.25 -4.92
CA GLN A 28 26.81 -31.42 -4.44
C GLN A 28 26.23 -32.22 -5.62
N PRO A 29 27.05 -33.00 -6.35
CA PRO A 29 26.59 -33.78 -7.50
C PRO A 29 25.49 -34.78 -7.19
N ALA A 30 25.35 -35.20 -5.92
CA ALA A 30 24.26 -36.05 -5.46
C ALA A 30 22.86 -35.48 -5.72
N LEU A 31 22.70 -34.17 -5.86
CA LEU A 31 21.43 -33.52 -6.26
C LEU A 31 21.02 -33.88 -7.70
N LEU A 32 21.94 -34.31 -8.52
CA LEU A 32 21.77 -34.67 -9.93
C LEU A 32 21.75 -36.17 -10.17
N HIS A 33 21.51 -37.00 -9.14
CA HIS A 33 21.53 -38.47 -9.28
C HIS A 33 20.46 -39.00 -10.24
N SER A 34 19.40 -38.21 -10.49
CA SER A 34 18.37 -38.52 -11.46
C SER A 34 17.72 -37.25 -12.02
N PRO A 35 17.10 -37.28 -13.22
CA PRO A 35 16.46 -36.12 -13.83
C PRO A 35 15.31 -35.58 -13.01
N ASP A 36 14.54 -36.45 -12.36
CA ASP A 36 13.43 -36.07 -11.48
C ASP A 36 13.93 -35.44 -10.18
N ALA A 37 15.02 -35.94 -9.59
CA ALA A 37 15.65 -35.29 -8.44
C ALA A 37 16.15 -33.89 -8.80
N ALA A 38 16.84 -33.76 -9.94
CA ALA A 38 17.31 -32.46 -10.43
C ALA A 38 16.15 -31.46 -10.63
N MET A 39 15.02 -31.90 -11.16
CA MET A 39 13.81 -31.09 -11.32
C MET A 39 13.27 -30.63 -9.97
N LEU A 40 13.13 -31.55 -9.02
CA LEU A 40 12.57 -31.25 -7.71
C LEU A 40 13.46 -30.30 -6.91
N HIS A 41 14.77 -30.51 -6.93
CA HIS A 41 15.71 -29.59 -6.26
C HIS A 41 15.78 -28.21 -6.93
N LEU A 42 15.54 -28.15 -8.25
CA LEU A 42 15.37 -26.86 -8.92
C LEU A 42 14.07 -26.15 -8.43
N PHE A 43 12.97 -26.89 -8.28
CA PHE A 43 11.73 -26.33 -7.71
C PHE A 43 11.91 -25.91 -6.25
N GLU A 44 12.61 -26.70 -5.43
CA GLU A 44 13.00 -26.31 -4.07
C GLU A 44 13.70 -24.93 -4.07
N GLN A 45 14.70 -24.76 -4.93
CA GLN A 45 15.42 -23.49 -5.04
C GLN A 45 14.55 -22.31 -5.52
N ILE A 46 13.53 -22.57 -6.33
CA ILE A 46 12.56 -21.54 -6.76
C ILE A 46 11.64 -21.19 -5.58
N VAL A 47 11.17 -22.19 -4.83
CA VAL A 47 10.32 -22.02 -3.65
C VAL A 47 11.05 -21.22 -2.56
N ASP A 48 12.31 -21.58 -2.26
CA ASP A 48 13.16 -20.84 -1.31
C ASP A 48 13.30 -19.37 -1.72
N ARG A 49 13.52 -19.14 -3.02
CA ARG A 49 13.63 -17.76 -3.52
C ARG A 49 12.34 -16.96 -3.40
N LEU A 50 11.18 -17.60 -3.60
CA LEU A 50 9.88 -16.96 -3.41
C LEU A 50 9.61 -16.67 -1.93
N ALA A 51 10.05 -17.56 -1.02
CA ALA A 51 9.99 -17.33 0.41
C ALA A 51 10.78 -16.07 0.81
N ASP A 52 12.04 -15.94 0.36
CA ASP A 52 12.88 -14.76 0.60
C ASP A 52 12.21 -13.47 0.08
N ILE A 53 11.56 -13.53 -1.09
CA ILE A 53 10.87 -12.38 -1.67
C ILE A 53 9.68 -11.99 -0.81
N LEU A 54 8.86 -12.94 -0.38
CA LEU A 54 7.70 -12.68 0.47
C LEU A 54 8.10 -12.16 1.86
N GLU A 55 9.19 -12.67 2.44
CA GLU A 55 9.75 -12.16 3.70
C GLU A 55 10.15 -10.68 3.56
N LYS A 56 10.90 -10.34 2.50
CA LYS A 56 11.28 -8.96 2.22
C LYS A 56 10.06 -8.06 2.02
N VAL A 57 9.07 -8.52 1.29
CA VAL A 57 7.79 -7.84 1.09
C VAL A 57 7.11 -7.56 2.43
N GLY A 58 7.05 -8.56 3.31
CA GLY A 58 6.50 -8.41 4.67
C GLY A 58 7.22 -7.32 5.47
N ALA A 59 8.57 -7.32 5.44
CA ALA A 59 9.38 -6.31 6.11
C ALA A 59 9.17 -4.88 5.54
N ASP A 60 9.00 -4.74 4.23
CA ASP A 60 8.75 -3.44 3.61
C ASP A 60 7.33 -2.93 3.91
N MET A 61 6.33 -3.81 4.00
CA MET A 61 4.99 -3.49 4.51
C MET A 61 5.01 -3.02 5.97
N ASP A 62 5.80 -3.67 6.83
CA ASP A 62 5.92 -3.27 8.23
C ASP A 62 6.53 -1.88 8.37
N LYS A 63 7.54 -1.53 7.57
CA LYS A 63 8.10 -0.18 7.50
C LYS A 63 7.06 0.85 7.03
N ALA A 64 6.31 0.54 5.97
CA ALA A 64 5.25 1.40 5.47
C ALA A 64 4.15 1.62 6.52
N SER A 65 3.75 0.56 7.21
CA SER A 65 2.80 0.60 8.33
C SER A 65 3.29 1.51 9.45
N GLN A 66 4.52 1.30 9.93
CA GLN A 66 5.11 2.12 10.99
C GLN A 66 5.22 3.59 10.58
N SER A 67 5.63 3.88 9.34
CA SER A 67 5.73 5.26 8.85
C SER A 67 4.35 5.94 8.83
N THR A 68 3.31 5.24 8.42
CA THR A 68 1.93 5.76 8.37
C THR A 68 1.40 6.08 9.76
N PHE A 69 1.44 5.12 10.69
CA PHE A 69 0.83 5.29 12.01
C PHE A 69 1.66 6.19 12.93
N ARG A 70 2.99 6.17 12.90
CA ARG A 70 3.83 7.10 13.68
C ARG A 70 3.72 8.52 13.17
N THR A 71 3.60 8.73 11.86
CA THR A 71 3.45 10.05 11.27
C THR A 71 2.09 10.67 11.59
N SER A 72 1.06 9.84 11.77
CA SER A 72 -0.28 10.28 12.19
C SER A 72 -0.30 10.78 13.65
N GLN A 73 0.59 10.30 14.52
CA GLN A 73 0.65 10.66 15.95
C GLN A 73 1.67 11.77 16.27
N ALA A 74 2.62 12.05 15.37
CA ALA A 74 3.68 13.03 15.62
C ALA A 74 3.27 14.42 15.16
N ASP A 75 3.72 15.46 15.90
CA ASP A 75 3.60 16.89 15.56
C ASP A 75 4.52 17.26 14.37
N VAL A 76 4.37 16.55 13.25
CA VAL A 76 5.14 16.75 12.03
C VAL A 76 4.44 17.78 11.17
N LYS A 77 5.19 18.76 10.62
CA LYS A 77 4.68 19.76 9.68
C LYS A 77 3.89 19.05 8.55
N MET A 78 2.67 19.51 8.30
CA MET A 78 1.68 18.94 7.39
C MET A 78 2.26 18.52 6.02
N HIS A 79 3.13 19.32 5.43
CA HIS A 79 3.76 19.03 4.15
C HIS A 79 4.62 17.74 4.18
N ARG A 80 5.47 17.58 5.20
CA ARG A 80 6.30 16.37 5.38
C ARG A 80 5.46 15.12 5.68
N ARG A 81 4.28 15.30 6.27
CA ARG A 81 3.35 14.22 6.55
C ARG A 81 2.72 13.67 5.28
N ASN A 82 2.26 14.56 4.40
CA ASN A 82 1.68 14.18 3.12
C ASN A 82 2.70 13.46 2.21
N ASP A 83 3.96 13.91 2.19
CA ASP A 83 5.00 13.24 1.42
C ASP A 83 5.24 11.82 1.92
N LYS A 84 5.34 11.61 3.24
CA LYS A 84 5.49 10.26 3.82
C LYS A 84 4.30 9.34 3.54
N LEU A 85 3.07 9.86 3.54
CA LEU A 85 1.89 9.08 3.21
C LEU A 85 1.86 8.69 1.73
N LYS A 86 2.30 9.58 0.83
CA LYS A 86 2.48 9.27 -0.59
C LYS A 86 3.54 8.19 -0.79
N ASP A 87 4.70 8.30 -0.13
CA ASP A 87 5.75 7.30 -0.21
C ASP A 87 5.26 5.93 0.29
N ALA A 88 4.47 5.91 1.37
CA ALA A 88 3.84 4.70 1.86
C ALA A 88 2.88 4.08 0.82
N LEU A 89 2.05 4.90 0.13
CA LEU A 89 1.16 4.44 -0.94
C LEU A 89 1.95 3.81 -2.09
N PHE A 90 3.03 4.44 -2.56
CA PHE A 90 3.89 3.90 -3.62
C PHE A 90 4.52 2.58 -3.20
N THR A 91 5.05 2.51 -1.97
CA THR A 91 5.64 1.28 -1.43
C THR A 91 4.61 0.17 -1.37
N LEU A 92 3.40 0.44 -0.85
CA LEU A 92 2.32 -0.55 -0.77
C LEU A 92 1.85 -1.02 -2.15
N GLY A 93 1.81 -0.13 -3.14
CA GLY A 93 1.49 -0.50 -4.52
C GLY A 93 2.54 -1.45 -5.12
N GLN A 94 3.83 -1.14 -4.99
CA GLN A 94 4.92 -1.99 -5.47
C GLN A 94 4.93 -3.36 -4.78
N VAL A 95 4.76 -3.36 -3.48
CA VAL A 95 4.71 -4.58 -2.67
C VAL A 95 3.52 -5.46 -3.05
N GLY A 96 2.35 -4.86 -3.28
CA GLY A 96 1.16 -5.57 -3.77
C GLY A 96 1.39 -6.24 -5.12
N GLU A 97 2.03 -5.55 -6.07
CA GLU A 97 2.38 -6.11 -7.38
C GLU A 97 3.34 -7.31 -7.24
N VAL A 98 4.41 -7.16 -6.45
CA VAL A 98 5.39 -8.24 -6.23
C VAL A 98 4.72 -9.46 -5.58
N THR A 99 3.84 -9.23 -4.58
CA THR A 99 3.10 -10.29 -3.90
C THR A 99 2.17 -11.04 -4.86
N THR A 100 1.47 -10.33 -5.72
CA THR A 100 0.58 -10.92 -6.73
C THR A 100 1.36 -11.81 -7.70
N ARG A 101 2.48 -11.33 -8.24
CA ARG A 101 3.35 -12.11 -9.14
C ARG A 101 3.95 -13.35 -8.46
N ALA A 102 4.35 -13.22 -7.18
CA ALA A 102 4.82 -14.35 -6.38
C ALA A 102 3.71 -15.38 -6.17
N SER A 103 2.50 -14.94 -5.86
CA SER A 103 1.31 -15.79 -5.68
C SER A 103 0.97 -16.57 -6.97
N GLU A 104 0.97 -15.91 -8.13
CA GLU A 104 0.74 -16.55 -9.42
C GLU A 104 1.78 -17.63 -9.72
N THR A 105 3.04 -17.35 -9.43
CA THR A 105 4.15 -18.31 -9.61
C THR A 105 3.97 -19.52 -8.69
N LEU A 106 3.64 -19.29 -7.40
CA LEU A 106 3.37 -20.35 -6.42
C LEU A 106 2.17 -21.21 -6.80
N LEU A 107 1.09 -20.60 -7.31
CA LEU A 107 -0.07 -21.33 -7.81
C LEU A 107 0.29 -22.18 -9.04
N GLY A 108 1.12 -21.67 -9.93
CA GLY A 108 1.65 -22.45 -11.06
C GLY A 108 2.48 -23.65 -10.59
N LEU A 109 3.40 -23.46 -9.64
CA LEU A 109 4.18 -24.54 -9.04
C LEU A 109 3.28 -25.55 -8.31
N SER A 110 2.29 -25.10 -7.57
CA SER A 110 1.31 -25.97 -6.89
C SER A 110 0.61 -26.91 -7.86
N ARG A 111 0.16 -26.39 -9.02
CA ARG A 111 -0.49 -27.19 -10.06
C ARG A 111 0.47 -28.24 -10.64
N ILE A 112 1.70 -27.84 -10.96
CA ILE A 112 2.73 -28.74 -11.51
C ILE A 112 3.04 -29.86 -10.48
N LEU A 113 3.31 -29.52 -9.23
CA LEU A 113 3.66 -30.47 -8.18
C LEU A 113 2.49 -31.42 -7.87
N THR A 114 1.26 -30.94 -7.89
CA THR A 114 0.06 -31.75 -7.68
C THR A 114 -0.12 -32.74 -8.83
N PHE A 115 0.04 -32.29 -10.10
CA PHE A 115 -0.03 -33.14 -11.26
C PHE A 115 1.04 -34.23 -11.23
N VAL A 116 2.30 -33.82 -11.03
CA VAL A 116 3.45 -34.73 -10.98
C VAL A 116 3.34 -35.75 -9.82
N GLY A 117 2.76 -35.34 -8.68
CA GLY A 117 2.57 -36.20 -7.52
C GLY A 117 1.39 -37.17 -7.64
N ALA A 118 0.38 -36.85 -8.46
CA ALA A 118 -0.85 -37.66 -8.63
C ALA A 118 -0.70 -38.74 -9.71
N GLU A 119 0.12 -38.51 -10.72
CA GLU A 119 0.22 -39.38 -11.89
C GLU A 119 1.10 -40.61 -11.61
N LYS A 120 0.51 -41.80 -11.72
CA LYS A 120 1.21 -43.09 -11.46
C LYS A 120 2.27 -43.41 -12.55
N GLU A 121 2.15 -42.83 -13.73
CA GLU A 121 3.04 -43.05 -14.88
C GLU A 121 4.15 -41.98 -14.98
N THR A 122 4.21 -41.06 -14.03
CA THR A 122 5.29 -40.04 -14.02
C THR A 122 6.65 -40.71 -13.82
N ALA A 123 7.66 -40.18 -14.51
CA ALA A 123 9.05 -40.61 -14.38
C ALA A 123 9.66 -40.29 -13.01
N ILE A 124 8.85 -40.12 -11.96
CA ILE A 124 9.29 -39.80 -10.60
C ILE A 124 9.56 -41.10 -9.84
N ARG A 125 10.76 -41.22 -9.34
CA ARG A 125 11.20 -42.36 -8.55
C ARG A 125 10.57 -42.33 -7.15
N LYS A 126 10.33 -43.54 -6.58
CA LYS A 126 9.76 -43.70 -5.24
C LYS A 126 10.53 -42.94 -4.15
N GLU A 127 11.87 -42.91 -4.27
CA GLU A 127 12.76 -42.21 -3.35
C GLU A 127 12.51 -40.67 -3.29
N ASN A 128 12.04 -40.08 -4.40
CA ASN A 128 11.78 -38.64 -4.52
C ASN A 128 10.33 -38.24 -4.14
N GLN A 129 9.45 -39.19 -3.83
CA GLN A 129 8.07 -38.89 -3.43
C GLN A 129 7.97 -38.13 -2.11
N ALA A 130 8.90 -38.36 -1.17
CA ALA A 130 8.96 -37.60 0.07
C ALA A 130 9.26 -36.10 -0.20
N LEU A 131 10.16 -35.81 -1.13
CA LEU A 131 10.51 -34.45 -1.52
C LEU A 131 9.35 -33.72 -2.17
N ILE A 132 8.58 -34.39 -3.06
CA ILE A 132 7.33 -33.82 -3.63
C ILE A 132 6.35 -33.44 -2.54
N LYS A 133 6.08 -34.33 -1.58
CA LYS A 133 5.13 -34.04 -0.48
C LYS A 133 5.57 -32.84 0.35
N THR A 134 6.88 -32.71 0.61
CA THR A 134 7.43 -31.54 1.30
C THR A 134 7.21 -30.27 0.48
N LEU A 135 7.59 -30.28 -0.80
CA LEU A 135 7.42 -29.13 -1.69
C LEU A 135 5.95 -28.70 -1.83
N VAL A 136 5.02 -29.64 -1.97
CA VAL A 136 3.59 -29.34 -2.03
C VAL A 136 3.12 -28.62 -0.77
N ARG A 137 3.56 -29.10 0.41
CA ARG A 137 3.21 -28.46 1.68
C ARG A 137 3.82 -27.06 1.79
N ASP A 138 5.08 -26.90 1.41
CA ASP A 138 5.80 -25.63 1.50
C ASP A 138 5.21 -24.58 0.54
N VAL A 139 4.93 -24.99 -0.70
CA VAL A 139 4.23 -24.12 -1.68
C VAL A 139 2.86 -23.71 -1.17
N ARG A 140 2.09 -24.63 -0.58
CA ARG A 140 0.78 -24.31 0.00
C ARG A 140 0.90 -23.27 1.12
N SER A 141 1.86 -23.46 2.03
CA SER A 141 2.11 -22.51 3.13
C SER A 141 2.48 -21.12 2.59
N LEU A 142 3.32 -21.05 1.53
CA LEU A 142 3.68 -19.78 0.89
C LEU A 142 2.50 -19.13 0.16
N VAL A 143 1.60 -19.91 -0.46
CA VAL A 143 0.35 -19.37 -1.07
C VAL A 143 -0.53 -18.73 0.00
N GLU A 144 -0.69 -19.38 1.15
CA GLU A 144 -1.45 -18.85 2.27
C GLU A 144 -0.79 -17.57 2.82
N HIS A 145 0.54 -17.57 2.95
CA HIS A 145 1.30 -16.39 3.37
C HIS A 145 1.20 -15.23 2.37
N ALA A 146 1.30 -15.49 1.06
CA ALA A 146 1.12 -14.46 0.03
C ALA A 146 -0.30 -13.87 0.05
N SER A 147 -1.33 -14.70 0.28
CA SER A 147 -2.71 -14.25 0.46
C SER A 147 -2.86 -13.33 1.68
N PHE A 148 -2.24 -13.69 2.80
CA PHE A 148 -2.18 -12.84 3.99
C PHE A 148 -1.52 -11.49 3.70
N LEU A 149 -0.37 -11.48 3.01
CA LEU A 149 0.32 -10.24 2.64
C LEU A 149 -0.52 -9.36 1.71
N ASN A 150 -1.25 -9.94 0.74
CA ASN A 150 -2.18 -9.20 -0.10
C ASN A 150 -3.30 -8.53 0.72
N SER A 151 -3.90 -9.26 1.64
CA SER A 151 -4.94 -8.72 2.52
C SER A 151 -4.40 -7.60 3.42
N LYS A 152 -3.17 -7.77 3.94
CA LYS A 152 -2.47 -6.76 4.72
C LYS A 152 -2.16 -5.50 3.90
N ALA A 153 -1.74 -5.66 2.62
CA ALA A 153 -1.50 -4.53 1.73
C ALA A 153 -2.78 -3.71 1.49
N GLN A 154 -3.91 -4.37 1.22
CA GLN A 154 -5.21 -3.72 1.06
C GLN A 154 -5.63 -2.98 2.33
N PHE A 155 -5.54 -3.62 3.49
CA PHE A 155 -5.84 -2.97 4.77
C PHE A 155 -4.98 -1.71 4.99
N LEU A 156 -3.68 -1.77 4.71
CA LEU A 156 -2.79 -0.63 4.87
C LEU A 156 -3.09 0.48 3.86
N LEU A 157 -3.44 0.16 2.61
CA LEU A 157 -3.90 1.12 1.62
C LEU A 157 -5.14 1.87 2.10
N ASP A 158 -6.14 1.14 2.59
CA ASP A 158 -7.38 1.73 3.11
C ASP A 158 -7.11 2.61 4.34
N ALA A 159 -6.20 2.19 5.22
CA ALA A 159 -5.79 2.97 6.38
C ALA A 159 -5.10 4.28 5.97
N VAL A 160 -4.17 4.25 5.00
CA VAL A 160 -3.50 5.45 4.48
C VAL A 160 -4.51 6.41 3.83
N LEU A 161 -5.43 5.89 3.01
CA LEU A 161 -6.49 6.69 2.39
C LEU A 161 -7.42 7.28 3.45
N GLY A 162 -7.74 6.53 4.52
CA GLY A 162 -8.49 7.04 5.67
C GLY A 162 -7.80 8.21 6.35
N VAL A 163 -6.49 8.13 6.60
CA VAL A 163 -5.70 9.23 7.17
C VAL A 163 -5.71 10.45 6.26
N LEU A 164 -5.49 10.26 4.95
CA LEU A 164 -5.53 11.36 3.98
C LEU A 164 -6.90 12.05 3.93
N ASN A 165 -7.99 11.29 4.00
CA ASN A 165 -9.34 11.84 4.05
C ASN A 165 -9.59 12.68 5.31
N VAL A 166 -9.09 12.23 6.46
CA VAL A 166 -9.18 13.00 7.72
C VAL A 166 -8.43 14.33 7.60
N GLU A 167 -7.23 14.31 7.02
CA GLU A 167 -6.43 15.52 6.78
C GLU A 167 -7.10 16.48 5.81
N GLN A 168 -7.61 15.96 4.69
CA GLN A 168 -8.35 16.77 3.73
C GLN A 168 -9.56 17.44 4.35
N ASN A 169 -10.32 16.70 5.17
CA ASN A 169 -11.45 17.25 5.89
C ASN A 169 -11.04 18.35 6.90
N ALA A 170 -9.89 18.22 7.55
CA ALA A 170 -9.37 19.28 8.44
C ALA A 170 -9.03 20.56 7.66
N ILE A 171 -8.42 20.45 6.47
CA ILE A 171 -8.14 21.58 5.59
C ILE A 171 -9.45 22.25 5.15
N ILE A 172 -10.42 21.46 4.67
CA ILE A 172 -11.73 21.97 4.22
C ILE A 172 -12.44 22.70 5.37
N LYS A 173 -12.44 22.14 6.60
CA LYS A 173 -13.00 22.79 7.77
C LYS A 173 -12.37 24.17 8.03
N THR A 174 -11.03 24.22 8.04
CA THR A 174 -10.29 25.48 8.27
C THR A 174 -10.65 26.52 7.19
N PHE A 175 -10.69 26.11 5.92
CA PHE A 175 -11.04 27.01 4.81
C PHE A 175 -12.49 27.48 4.89
N THR A 176 -13.40 26.57 5.25
CA THR A 176 -14.82 26.89 5.45
C THR A 176 -15.01 27.91 6.56
N VAL A 177 -14.34 27.70 7.71
CA VAL A 177 -14.42 28.66 8.83
C VAL A 177 -13.91 30.03 8.43
N ALA A 178 -12.76 30.11 7.74
CA ALA A 178 -12.20 31.37 7.27
C ALA A 178 -13.15 32.08 6.29
N SER A 179 -13.72 31.35 5.32
CA SER A 179 -14.63 31.91 4.32
C SER A 179 -15.92 32.42 4.96
N VAL A 180 -16.54 31.64 5.84
CA VAL A 180 -17.78 32.03 6.52
C VAL A 180 -17.56 33.21 7.49
N ALA A 181 -16.39 33.33 8.10
CA ALA A 181 -16.06 34.45 8.96
C ALA A 181 -15.80 35.75 8.17
N LEU A 182 -15.23 35.68 6.97
CA LEU A 182 -14.88 36.85 6.16
C LEU A 182 -16.03 37.33 5.23
N MET A 183 -16.95 36.44 4.85
CA MET A 183 -18.03 36.76 3.91
C MET A 183 -18.98 37.87 4.42
N PRO A 184 -19.52 37.82 5.67
CA PRO A 184 -20.45 38.88 6.14
C PRO A 184 -19.78 40.25 6.27
N PRO A 185 -18.56 40.40 6.83
CA PRO A 185 -17.87 41.71 6.82
C PRO A 185 -17.65 42.27 5.43
N THR A 186 -17.26 41.40 4.47
CA THR A 186 -17.04 41.82 3.07
C THR A 186 -18.35 42.31 2.43
N LEU A 187 -19.46 41.62 2.71
CA LEU A 187 -20.78 42.04 2.23
C LEU A 187 -21.17 43.42 2.80
N ILE A 188 -20.97 43.64 4.12
CA ILE A 188 -21.24 44.93 4.76
C ILE A 188 -20.36 46.04 4.09
N ALA A 189 -19.05 45.78 3.95
CA ALA A 189 -18.15 46.73 3.33
C ALA A 189 -18.56 47.07 1.87
N SER A 190 -19.01 46.05 1.12
CA SER A 190 -19.47 46.23 -0.26
C SER A 190 -20.74 47.07 -0.33
N ILE A 191 -21.72 46.88 0.56
CA ILE A 191 -22.94 47.64 0.60
C ILE A 191 -22.63 49.12 0.93
N TYR A 192 -21.82 49.40 1.93
CA TYR A 192 -21.43 50.78 2.28
C TYR A 192 -20.43 51.40 1.29
N GLY A 193 -19.78 50.60 0.46
CA GLY A 193 -18.92 51.07 -0.66
C GLY A 193 -19.68 51.38 -1.96
N MET A 194 -20.99 51.17 -2.01
CA MET A 194 -21.82 51.47 -3.21
C MET A 194 -22.04 52.97 -3.33
N ASN A 195 -21.95 53.51 -4.59
CA ASN A 195 -22.13 54.92 -4.89
C ASN A 195 -23.61 55.23 -5.19
N PHE A 196 -24.51 54.99 -4.25
CA PHE A 196 -25.91 55.41 -4.36
C PHE A 196 -26.11 56.78 -3.77
N GLU A 197 -26.90 57.65 -4.46
CA GLU A 197 -27.23 59.02 -4.02
C GLU A 197 -28.07 59.04 -2.71
N PHE A 198 -28.88 58.03 -2.48
CA PHE A 198 -29.76 57.89 -1.31
C PHE A 198 -29.36 56.69 -0.44
N LEU A 199 -28.28 56.84 0.32
CA LEU A 199 -27.93 55.95 1.43
C LEU A 199 -28.15 56.73 2.75
N PRO A 200 -29.26 56.50 3.46
CA PRO A 200 -29.61 57.31 4.65
C PRO A 200 -28.57 57.17 5.76
N GLU A 201 -27.90 55.99 5.89
CA GLU A 201 -26.89 55.71 6.89
C GLU A 201 -25.60 56.51 6.73
N LEU A 202 -25.24 56.99 5.53
CA LEU A 202 -24.07 57.81 5.26
C LEU A 202 -24.15 59.20 5.86
N LYS A 203 -25.36 59.73 6.10
CA LYS A 203 -25.59 61.03 6.73
C LYS A 203 -25.58 60.94 8.28
N PHE A 204 -25.47 59.76 8.82
CA PHE A 204 -25.45 59.53 10.29
C PHE A 204 -24.04 59.69 10.84
N THR A 205 -23.85 60.57 11.82
CA THR A 205 -22.54 60.92 12.41
C THR A 205 -21.78 59.69 12.98
N PHE A 206 -22.50 58.65 13.43
CA PHE A 206 -21.96 57.40 13.93
C PHE A 206 -22.05 56.25 12.90
N GLY A 207 -22.39 56.52 11.66
CA GLY A 207 -22.54 55.49 10.61
C GLY A 207 -21.26 54.68 10.39
N TYR A 208 -20.09 55.31 10.30
CA TYR A 208 -18.81 54.65 10.11
C TYR A 208 -18.42 53.78 11.33
N PRO A 209 -18.43 54.26 12.60
CA PRO A 209 -18.15 53.40 13.74
C PRO A 209 -19.14 52.21 13.87
N LEU A 210 -20.41 52.41 13.54
CA LEU A 210 -21.43 51.35 13.56
C LEU A 210 -21.15 50.28 12.50
N ALA A 211 -20.81 50.67 11.29
CA ALA A 211 -20.44 49.74 10.24
C ALA A 211 -19.21 48.89 10.62
N LEU A 212 -18.18 49.50 11.20
CA LEU A 212 -17.02 48.76 11.69
C LEU A 212 -17.39 47.77 12.80
N LEU A 213 -18.23 48.18 13.75
CA LEU A 213 -18.71 47.31 14.83
C LEU A 213 -19.51 46.13 14.27
N LEU A 214 -20.40 46.35 13.32
CA LEU A 214 -21.15 45.30 12.64
C LEU A 214 -20.25 44.33 11.88
N MET A 215 -19.20 44.79 11.18
CA MET A 215 -18.22 43.94 10.52
C MET A 215 -17.47 43.06 11.52
N ILE A 216 -17.02 43.64 12.63
CA ILE A 216 -16.30 42.87 13.68
C ILE A 216 -17.21 41.82 14.32
N VAL A 217 -18.44 42.19 14.71
CA VAL A 217 -19.39 41.27 15.30
C VAL A 217 -19.75 40.15 14.34
N SER A 218 -19.98 40.48 13.05
CA SER A 218 -20.33 39.50 12.02
C SER A 218 -19.17 38.54 11.70
N ALA A 219 -17.91 38.92 11.89
CA ALA A 219 -16.75 38.04 11.79
C ALA A 219 -16.58 37.12 13.00
N ILE A 220 -16.82 37.66 14.21
CA ILE A 220 -16.60 36.93 15.47
C ILE A 220 -17.67 35.85 15.68
N LEU A 221 -18.94 36.14 15.37
CA LEU A 221 -20.06 35.21 15.59
C LEU A 221 -19.84 33.82 14.93
N PRO A 222 -19.48 33.71 13.66
CA PRO A 222 -19.19 32.41 13.04
C PRO A 222 -18.02 31.70 13.70
N ILE A 223 -16.96 32.41 14.05
CA ILE A 223 -15.78 31.83 14.69
C ILE A 223 -16.16 31.21 16.03
N LEU A 224 -16.94 31.92 16.87
CA LEU A 224 -17.43 31.40 18.17
C LEU A 224 -18.34 30.20 17.97
N TYR A 225 -19.22 30.23 16.95
CA TYR A 225 -20.09 29.10 16.64
C TYR A 225 -19.28 27.84 16.25
N PHE A 226 -18.30 27.96 15.33
CA PHE A 226 -17.47 26.84 14.91
C PHE A 226 -16.56 26.33 16.02
N ARG A 227 -16.04 27.23 16.89
CA ARG A 227 -15.28 26.86 18.08
C ARG A 227 -16.12 26.01 19.05
N ARG A 228 -17.39 26.40 19.30
CA ARG A 228 -18.32 25.61 20.14
C ARG A 228 -18.61 24.23 19.51
N LYS A 229 -18.60 24.13 18.19
CA LYS A 229 -18.84 22.89 17.44
C LYS A 229 -17.60 21.99 17.32
N GLY A 230 -16.45 22.40 17.85
CA GLY A 230 -15.20 21.63 17.79
C GLY A 230 -14.57 21.56 16.40
N TRP A 231 -14.79 22.58 15.56
CA TRP A 231 -14.18 22.66 14.25
C TRP A 231 -12.85 23.41 14.25
N LEU A 232 -12.62 24.19 15.29
CA LEU A 232 -11.41 24.95 15.61
C LEU A 232 -10.79 24.44 16.90
#